data_87a2c9a7d2feb91bbf0c822c07e25377
#
_entry.id   87a2c9a7d2feb91bbf0c822c07e25377
#
_cell.length_a   1.000
_cell.length_b   1.000
_cell.length_c   1.000
_cell.angle_alpha   90.00
_cell.angle_beta   90.00
_cell.angle_gamma   90.00
#
_symmetry.space_group_name_H-M   'P 1'
#
loop_
_entity.id
_entity.type
_entity.pdbx_description
1 polymer ?
#
loop_
_entity_poly.entity_id
_entity_poly.type
_entity_poly.pdbx_seq_one_letter_code
_entity_poly.pdbx_strand_id
1 'polypeptide(L)'
;LRNWEVKSEAAKRKNYKNLLQKRTIKLKKNNWLNICSLKDLELLQQQTAYGFSAEDNDLILDSMASLSKEPTYCMGDDIPLAVLSSKPHILYDYFKQRFAQVTNPPIDPLREKLVMSLEMHLGERCSPFETKNLKPFIHLNSPIINEQELISLKETQIKSETISSLFDIDKGINGFDNKLKDICKQSEIAINKGCSLIIISDRGVSAKKSFIPPLLAVGSIHHYLLKKEIRLKASLILETGQCWSTHQLACLIGYGVSAVCPWLTFESGRHWLKHPKTQKLIDSKKINPLSIEEVQTNIKKALEDGLRKILSKIGISLLSSYHGAQIFEAVGLGSDLIKIAFDGTTSRIAGITLKELANESFSIHTKAYPEINLKKLEFLGFVQFRNYGEYHSNNPEMSKVLHTALKQGPGYDHFSTYKELIRNRPITSLRDLLTINSHRKSIPLDQVESIESICKRFCTGGMSLGALSREAHEVLAVAMNRIGGKSNSGEGGEDPARFNVLNDIDENTQSATLPFIKGLENGDTACSAIKQIASGRFGVTPEYLRSGKQLEIKMAQGAKPGEGGQLPG
;
A
#
# COMPACT_ATOMS: atom_id res chain seq x y z
N LEU A 1 -43.32 -7.81 19.66
CA LEU A 1 -42.17 -7.36 20.45
C LEU A 1 -41.43 -6.25 19.71
N ARG A 2 -41.10 -5.17 20.40
CA ARG A 2 -40.26 -4.11 19.86
C ARG A 2 -38.77 -4.56 19.85
N ASN A 3 -37.97 -3.98 18.98
CA ASN A 3 -36.56 -4.37 18.82
C ASN A 3 -35.77 -4.32 20.14
N TRP A 4 -36.03 -3.33 20.99
CA TRP A 4 -35.37 -3.21 22.29
C TRP A 4 -35.83 -4.27 23.31
N GLU A 5 -37.09 -4.72 23.23
CA GLU A 5 -37.64 -5.80 24.07
C GLU A 5 -36.96 -7.13 23.73
N VAL A 6 -36.80 -7.43 22.42
CA VAL A 6 -36.08 -8.62 21.95
C VAL A 6 -34.63 -8.61 22.42
N LYS A 7 -33.96 -7.46 22.29
CA LYS A 7 -32.57 -7.29 22.77
C LYS A 7 -32.47 -7.45 24.29
N SER A 8 -33.38 -6.86 25.05
CA SER A 8 -33.41 -6.96 26.50
C SER A 8 -33.63 -8.40 26.95
N GLU A 9 -34.58 -9.12 26.32
CA GLU A 9 -34.85 -10.52 26.60
C GLU A 9 -33.64 -11.41 26.26
N ALA A 10 -33.01 -11.21 25.10
CA ALA A 10 -31.83 -11.94 24.72
C ALA A 10 -30.67 -11.71 25.72
N ALA A 11 -30.46 -10.46 26.14
CA ALA A 11 -29.42 -10.10 27.12
C ALA A 11 -29.66 -10.72 28.52
N LYS A 12 -30.91 -10.94 28.92
CA LYS A 12 -31.26 -11.53 30.22
C LYS A 12 -31.10 -13.06 30.27
N ARG A 13 -31.05 -13.74 29.11
CA ARG A 13 -31.00 -15.21 29.04
C ARG A 13 -29.80 -15.83 29.73
N LYS A 14 -28.66 -15.11 29.72
CA LYS A 14 -27.41 -15.51 30.39
C LYS A 14 -26.65 -14.31 30.90
N ASN A 15 -25.88 -14.47 31.95
CA ASN A 15 -24.91 -13.47 32.38
C ASN A 15 -23.64 -13.54 31.48
N TYR A 16 -23.74 -13.01 30.26
CA TYR A 16 -22.65 -13.02 29.26
C TYR A 16 -21.37 -12.36 29.78
N LYS A 17 -21.49 -11.28 30.57
CA LYS A 17 -20.34 -10.58 31.17
C LYS A 17 -19.55 -11.53 32.06
N ASN A 18 -20.20 -12.22 32.97
CA ASN A 18 -19.56 -13.15 33.89
C ASN A 18 -18.97 -14.37 33.15
N LEU A 19 -19.69 -14.86 32.13
CA LEU A 19 -19.26 -15.96 31.29
C LEU A 19 -17.98 -15.62 30.50
N LEU A 20 -17.88 -14.41 29.94
CA LEU A 20 -16.69 -13.93 29.23
C LEU A 20 -15.53 -13.70 30.19
N GLN A 21 -15.79 -13.02 31.34
CA GLN A 21 -14.74 -12.76 32.33
C GLN A 21 -14.04 -14.03 32.83
N LYS A 22 -14.80 -15.11 33.07
CA LYS A 22 -14.25 -16.40 33.52
C LYS A 22 -13.38 -17.10 32.48
N ARG A 23 -13.46 -16.73 31.22
CA ARG A 23 -12.78 -17.39 30.09
C ARG A 23 -11.70 -16.55 29.43
N THR A 24 -11.72 -15.26 29.71
CA THR A 24 -10.71 -14.33 29.19
C THR A 24 -9.41 -14.47 29.99
N ILE A 25 -8.37 -14.87 29.28
CA ILE A 25 -7.00 -14.84 29.79
C ILE A 25 -6.38 -13.52 29.37
N LYS A 26 -5.93 -12.74 30.35
CA LYS A 26 -5.13 -11.54 30.08
C LYS A 26 -3.67 -11.90 30.14
N LEU A 27 -2.90 -11.49 29.13
CA LEU A 27 -1.45 -11.59 29.21
C LEU A 27 -0.92 -10.74 30.36
N LYS A 28 0.13 -11.19 31.02
CA LYS A 28 0.86 -10.36 31.97
C LYS A 28 1.37 -9.13 31.21
N LYS A 29 1.26 -7.97 31.85
CA LYS A 29 1.82 -6.74 31.30
C LYS A 29 3.34 -6.89 31.35
N ASN A 30 3.98 -7.10 30.22
CA ASN A 30 5.42 -7.29 30.12
C ASN A 30 6.08 -6.02 29.60
N ASN A 31 7.27 -5.75 30.10
CA ASN A 31 8.09 -4.63 29.66
C ASN A 31 8.66 -4.92 28.25
N TRP A 32 9.03 -3.87 27.57
CA TRP A 32 9.80 -3.96 26.34
C TRP A 32 11.22 -4.48 26.61
N LEU A 33 11.82 -5.14 25.61
CA LEU A 33 13.26 -5.41 25.65
C LEU A 33 14.04 -4.08 25.58
N ASN A 34 14.94 -3.86 26.53
CA ASN A 34 15.74 -2.63 26.62
C ASN A 34 17.18 -2.80 26.12
N ILE A 35 17.46 -3.91 25.45
CA ILE A 35 18.79 -4.24 24.92
C ILE A 35 18.70 -4.57 23.44
N CYS A 36 19.74 -4.24 22.68
CA CYS A 36 19.94 -4.77 21.34
C CYS A 36 20.40 -6.23 21.47
N SER A 37 19.70 -7.13 20.79
CA SER A 37 20.00 -8.59 20.82
C SER A 37 21.05 -8.97 19.79
N LEU A 38 21.19 -8.18 18.72
CA LEU A 38 22.11 -8.41 17.60
C LEU A 38 23.27 -7.40 17.65
N LYS A 39 24.42 -7.79 17.11
CA LYS A 39 25.52 -6.86 16.80
C LYS A 39 25.22 -6.14 15.48
N ASP A 40 25.89 -5.02 15.23
CA ASP A 40 25.63 -4.19 14.04
C ASP A 40 25.73 -4.95 12.71
N LEU A 41 26.77 -5.79 12.56
CA LEU A 41 26.92 -6.63 11.37
C LEU A 41 25.81 -7.69 11.26
N GLU A 42 25.46 -8.32 12.37
CA GLU A 42 24.39 -9.31 12.42
C GLU A 42 23.04 -8.67 12.08
N LEU A 43 22.76 -7.48 12.62
CA LEU A 43 21.56 -6.72 12.27
C LEU A 43 21.51 -6.42 10.79
N LEU A 44 22.60 -5.91 10.22
CA LEU A 44 22.70 -5.59 8.80
C LEU A 44 22.46 -6.82 7.91
N GLN A 45 23.03 -7.97 8.28
CA GLN A 45 22.81 -9.24 7.60
C GLN A 45 21.34 -9.69 7.71
N GLN A 46 20.75 -9.60 8.89
CA GLN A 46 19.34 -9.95 9.07
C GLN A 46 18.44 -9.00 8.26
N GLN A 47 18.61 -7.70 8.39
CA GLN A 47 17.83 -6.73 7.61
C GLN A 47 17.91 -7.04 6.10
N THR A 48 19.11 -7.26 5.57
CA THR A 48 19.29 -7.60 4.15
C THR A 48 18.61 -8.92 3.80
N ALA A 49 18.74 -9.96 4.62
CA ALA A 49 18.14 -11.27 4.37
C ALA A 49 16.60 -11.24 4.34
N TYR A 50 15.99 -10.37 5.13
CA TYR A 50 14.55 -10.16 5.14
C TYR A 50 14.06 -9.17 4.08
N GLY A 51 14.97 -8.52 3.35
CA GLY A 51 14.64 -7.62 2.25
C GLY A 51 14.46 -6.15 2.65
N PHE A 52 14.97 -5.73 3.80
CA PHE A 52 15.06 -4.30 4.12
C PHE A 52 16.00 -3.59 3.17
N SER A 53 15.61 -2.42 2.73
CA SER A 53 16.45 -1.45 2.03
C SER A 53 16.92 -0.33 2.97
N ALA A 54 17.86 0.47 2.52
CA ALA A 54 18.23 1.68 3.23
C ALA A 54 17.06 2.68 3.32
N GLU A 55 16.16 2.69 2.33
CA GLU A 55 14.97 3.53 2.32
C GLU A 55 13.98 3.13 3.42
N ASP A 56 13.84 1.83 3.70
CA ASP A 56 12.97 1.33 4.78
C ASP A 56 13.45 1.83 6.14
N ASN A 57 14.76 1.87 6.37
CA ASN A 57 15.31 2.42 7.60
C ASN A 57 15.25 3.95 7.64
N ASP A 58 15.69 4.63 6.57
CA ASP A 58 15.85 6.08 6.57
C ASP A 58 14.53 6.85 6.44
N LEU A 59 13.52 6.26 5.84
CA LEU A 59 12.22 6.90 5.61
C LEU A 59 11.12 6.30 6.51
N ILE A 60 10.96 4.97 6.49
CA ILE A 60 9.83 4.33 7.20
C ILE A 60 10.14 4.20 8.68
N LEU A 61 11.19 3.50 9.04
CA LEU A 61 11.53 3.23 10.44
C LEU A 61 11.85 4.52 11.20
N ASP A 62 12.62 5.44 10.59
CA ASP A 62 12.96 6.75 11.20
C ASP A 62 11.71 7.54 11.58
N SER A 63 10.73 7.64 10.68
CA SER A 63 9.46 8.33 10.94
C SER A 63 8.63 7.62 12.01
N MET A 64 8.55 6.29 11.96
CA MET A 64 7.80 5.52 12.95
C MET A 64 8.42 5.62 14.34
N ALA A 65 9.74 5.54 14.44
CA ALA A 65 10.49 5.62 15.70
C ALA A 65 10.43 7.01 16.33
N SER A 66 10.62 8.07 15.52
CA SER A 66 10.71 9.45 16.01
C SER A 66 9.33 10.10 16.21
N LEU A 67 8.36 9.87 15.32
CA LEU A 67 7.09 10.59 15.23
C LEU A 67 5.85 9.73 15.54
N SER A 68 6.00 8.44 15.78
CA SER A 68 4.88 7.49 15.92
C SER A 68 3.96 7.47 14.69
N LYS A 69 4.47 7.69 13.51
CA LYS A 69 3.70 7.75 12.26
C LYS A 69 4.45 7.06 11.14
N GLU A 70 3.74 6.28 10.35
CA GLU A 70 4.24 5.86 9.06
C GLU A 70 4.32 7.08 8.14
N PRO A 71 5.38 7.24 7.34
CA PRO A 71 5.52 8.39 6.45
C PRO A 71 4.45 8.39 5.37
N THR A 72 4.13 9.58 4.88
CA THR A 72 3.28 9.77 3.70
C THR A 72 4.15 10.12 2.50
N TYR A 73 3.79 9.59 1.35
CA TYR A 73 4.46 9.82 0.08
C TYR A 73 3.53 10.55 -0.89
N CYS A 74 4.07 10.93 -2.05
CA CYS A 74 3.25 11.44 -3.14
C CYS A 74 2.19 10.40 -3.54
N MET A 75 1.03 10.88 -3.97
CA MET A 75 0.04 10.02 -4.59
C MET A 75 0.52 9.59 -5.97
N GLY A 76 0.30 8.32 -6.28
CA GLY A 76 0.78 7.72 -7.52
C GLY A 76 2.14 7.05 -7.36
N ASP A 77 2.40 6.13 -8.26
CA ASP A 77 3.60 5.31 -8.28
C ASP A 77 4.15 5.32 -9.71
N ASP A 78 5.41 5.64 -9.87
CA ASP A 78 6.08 5.75 -11.18
C ASP A 78 7.17 4.72 -11.40
N ILE A 79 7.30 3.76 -10.47
CA ILE A 79 8.17 2.59 -10.62
C ILE A 79 7.41 1.45 -11.33
N PRO A 80 8.12 0.45 -11.89
CA PRO A 80 7.49 -0.73 -12.46
C PRO A 80 6.64 -1.50 -11.45
N LEU A 81 5.61 -2.19 -11.92
CA LEU A 81 4.98 -3.24 -11.13
C LEU A 81 6.03 -4.29 -10.72
N ALA A 82 5.90 -4.89 -9.54
CA ALA A 82 6.86 -5.88 -9.05
C ALA A 82 7.18 -6.98 -10.10
N VAL A 83 6.16 -7.46 -10.81
CA VAL A 83 6.32 -8.47 -11.88
C VAL A 83 7.10 -7.97 -13.11
N LEU A 84 7.21 -6.67 -13.31
CA LEU A 84 7.94 -6.04 -14.44
C LEU A 84 9.30 -5.49 -14.01
N SER A 85 9.59 -5.47 -12.73
CA SER A 85 10.85 -4.97 -12.18
C SER A 85 12.03 -5.88 -12.53
N SER A 86 13.18 -5.27 -12.75
CA SER A 86 14.46 -5.98 -12.88
C SER A 86 15.11 -6.31 -11.53
N LYS A 87 14.54 -5.80 -10.43
CA LYS A 87 15.02 -6.02 -9.07
C LYS A 87 14.12 -6.99 -8.32
N PRO A 88 14.67 -7.81 -7.42
CA PRO A 88 13.87 -8.72 -6.62
C PRO A 88 12.96 -7.93 -5.67
N HIS A 89 11.71 -8.34 -5.61
CA HIS A 89 10.69 -7.80 -4.73
C HIS A 89 10.28 -8.81 -3.65
N ILE A 90 9.85 -8.33 -2.51
CA ILE A 90 9.23 -9.18 -1.50
C ILE A 90 7.77 -9.45 -1.87
N LEU A 91 7.24 -10.58 -1.41
CA LEU A 91 5.91 -11.05 -1.83
C LEU A 91 4.77 -10.03 -1.60
N TYR A 92 4.89 -9.17 -0.61
CA TYR A 92 3.88 -8.14 -0.31
C TYR A 92 3.70 -7.12 -1.43
N ASP A 93 4.73 -6.86 -2.24
CA ASP A 93 4.70 -5.87 -3.31
C ASP A 93 3.80 -6.30 -4.48
N TYR A 94 3.46 -7.59 -4.54
CA TYR A 94 2.52 -8.16 -5.51
C TYR A 94 1.05 -8.01 -5.09
N PHE A 95 0.76 -7.42 -3.92
CA PHE A 95 -0.60 -7.23 -3.43
C PHE A 95 -0.97 -5.76 -3.38
N LYS A 96 -2.16 -5.44 -3.86
CA LYS A 96 -2.78 -4.12 -3.76
C LYS A 96 -4.04 -4.22 -2.91
N GLN A 97 -4.17 -3.31 -1.92
CA GLN A 97 -5.37 -3.24 -1.07
C GLN A 97 -6.57 -2.85 -1.94
N ARG A 98 -7.66 -3.60 -1.85
CA ARG A 98 -8.96 -3.22 -2.44
C ARG A 98 -9.72 -2.38 -1.44
N PHE A 99 -10.27 -1.26 -1.92
CA PHE A 99 -11.14 -0.41 -1.12
C PHE A 99 -12.57 -0.56 -1.58
N ALA A 100 -13.49 -0.81 -0.62
CA ALA A 100 -14.91 -0.79 -0.90
C ALA A 100 -15.40 0.66 -1.06
N GLN A 101 -16.34 0.86 -1.97
CA GLN A 101 -17.13 2.10 -1.99
C GLN A 101 -18.11 2.03 -0.83
N VAL A 102 -17.86 2.81 0.23
CA VAL A 102 -18.73 2.83 1.40
C VAL A 102 -19.86 3.82 1.21
N THR A 103 -21.08 3.40 1.55
CA THR A 103 -22.27 4.26 1.54
C THR A 103 -22.39 5.11 2.79
N ASN A 104 -21.76 4.71 3.88
CA ASN A 104 -21.72 5.46 5.12
C ASN A 104 -20.74 6.64 5.01
N PRO A 105 -20.97 7.75 5.75
CA PRO A 105 -20.01 8.83 5.83
C PRO A 105 -18.63 8.31 6.25
N PRO A 106 -17.53 8.76 5.61
CA PRO A 106 -16.20 8.35 5.99
C PRO A 106 -15.89 8.81 7.41
N ILE A 107 -15.19 7.97 8.16
CA ILE A 107 -14.71 8.31 9.49
C ILE A 107 -13.48 9.21 9.34
N ASP A 108 -13.50 10.36 9.99
CA ASP A 108 -12.35 11.28 10.02
C ASP A 108 -11.20 10.72 10.91
N PRO A 109 -9.95 11.18 10.71
CA PRO A 109 -8.81 10.68 11.47
C PRO A 109 -8.92 10.83 12.99
N LEU A 110 -9.69 11.82 13.48
CA LEU A 110 -9.87 12.03 14.93
C LEU A 110 -10.78 10.96 15.55
N ARG A 111 -11.71 10.43 14.77
CA ARG A 111 -12.67 9.40 15.20
C ARG A 111 -12.20 7.97 14.93
N GLU A 112 -11.20 7.76 14.10
CA GLU A 112 -10.69 6.42 13.76
C GLU A 112 -10.42 5.59 15.02
N LYS A 113 -9.73 6.16 16.00
CA LYS A 113 -9.40 5.47 17.26
C LYS A 113 -10.63 5.12 18.11
N LEU A 114 -11.68 5.93 18.03
CA LEU A 114 -12.92 5.70 18.76
C LEU A 114 -13.77 4.60 18.12
N VAL A 115 -13.78 4.55 16.79
CA VAL A 115 -14.69 3.67 16.03
C VAL A 115 -14.03 2.35 15.66
N MET A 116 -12.72 2.36 15.33
CA MET A 116 -12.01 1.18 14.84
C MET A 116 -11.32 0.43 15.98
N SER A 117 -11.79 -0.79 16.26
CA SER A 117 -11.17 -1.65 17.27
C SER A 117 -10.13 -2.57 16.63
N LEU A 118 -8.94 -2.60 17.24
CA LEU A 118 -7.84 -3.53 16.92
C LEU A 118 -7.83 -4.76 17.82
N GLU A 119 -8.86 -4.94 18.65
CA GLU A 119 -8.94 -6.08 19.56
C GLU A 119 -8.97 -7.41 18.82
N MET A 120 -8.21 -8.37 19.33
CA MET A 120 -8.13 -9.73 18.80
C MET A 120 -8.29 -10.75 19.93
N HIS A 121 -8.88 -11.88 19.60
CA HIS A 121 -9.06 -13.00 20.50
C HIS A 121 -8.33 -14.22 19.96
N LEU A 122 -7.41 -14.77 20.76
CA LEU A 122 -6.60 -15.92 20.39
C LEU A 122 -7.10 -17.20 21.08
N GLY A 123 -7.13 -18.28 20.32
CA GLY A 123 -7.58 -19.59 20.77
C GLY A 123 -8.51 -20.24 19.78
N GLU A 124 -9.13 -21.33 20.20
CA GLU A 124 -10.15 -22.05 19.43
C GLU A 124 -11.43 -21.20 19.34
N ARG A 125 -11.98 -21.04 18.14
CA ARG A 125 -13.27 -20.41 17.90
C ARG A 125 -14.38 -21.46 18.01
N CYS A 126 -15.22 -21.31 19.02
CA CYS A 126 -16.38 -22.17 19.20
C CYS A 126 -17.51 -21.82 18.21
N SER A 127 -18.35 -22.79 17.91
CA SER A 127 -19.60 -22.55 17.18
C SER A 127 -20.46 -21.49 17.90
N PRO A 128 -21.05 -20.52 17.20
CA PRO A 128 -22.00 -19.58 17.83
C PRO A 128 -23.23 -20.27 18.47
N PHE A 129 -23.53 -21.49 18.07
CA PHE A 129 -24.60 -22.30 18.65
C PHE A 129 -24.15 -23.09 19.89
N GLU A 130 -22.83 -23.24 20.12
CA GLU A 130 -22.30 -23.92 21.30
C GLU A 130 -22.24 -22.95 22.48
N THR A 131 -23.01 -23.26 23.52
CA THR A 131 -23.13 -22.39 24.70
C THR A 131 -22.61 -23.02 25.99
N LYS A 132 -22.29 -24.32 25.97
CA LYS A 132 -21.93 -25.08 27.19
C LYS A 132 -20.39 -25.25 27.32
N ASN A 133 -19.72 -25.58 26.22
CA ASN A 133 -18.30 -25.95 26.21
C ASN A 133 -17.38 -24.87 25.60
N LEU A 134 -17.64 -23.61 25.95
CA LEU A 134 -16.83 -22.51 25.47
C LEU A 134 -15.38 -22.62 25.98
N LYS A 135 -14.42 -22.59 25.10
CA LYS A 135 -12.98 -22.66 25.43
C LYS A 135 -12.46 -21.33 25.99
N PRO A 136 -11.41 -21.33 26.80
CA PRO A 136 -10.73 -20.10 27.17
C PRO A 136 -10.06 -19.46 25.95
N PHE A 137 -9.91 -18.14 25.98
CA PHE A 137 -9.26 -17.37 24.94
C PHE A 137 -8.41 -16.25 25.53
N ILE A 138 -7.36 -15.85 24.81
CA ILE A 138 -6.54 -14.70 25.17
C ILE A 138 -7.11 -13.48 24.48
N HIS A 139 -7.31 -12.41 25.24
CA HIS A 139 -7.72 -11.11 24.73
C HIS A 139 -6.49 -10.24 24.53
N LEU A 140 -6.31 -9.72 23.30
CA LEU A 140 -5.29 -8.75 22.92
C LEU A 140 -5.97 -7.43 22.55
N ASN A 141 -5.42 -6.31 23.04
CA ASN A 141 -5.87 -4.96 22.62
C ASN A 141 -5.36 -4.57 21.23
N SER A 142 -4.38 -5.30 20.71
CA SER A 142 -3.71 -5.05 19.42
C SER A 142 -3.21 -6.37 18.84
N PRO A 143 -3.21 -6.53 17.51
CA PRO A 143 -2.62 -7.68 16.86
C PRO A 143 -1.08 -7.67 16.90
N ILE A 144 -0.47 -6.54 17.28
CA ILE A 144 0.98 -6.39 17.35
C ILE A 144 1.42 -6.69 18.78
N ILE A 145 2.26 -7.72 18.92
CA ILE A 145 2.83 -8.14 20.20
C ILE A 145 4.36 -8.00 20.17
N ASN A 146 4.95 -7.69 21.32
CA ASN A 146 6.39 -7.68 21.45
C ASN A 146 6.95 -9.07 21.81
N GLU A 147 8.27 -9.20 21.88
CA GLU A 147 8.92 -10.48 22.15
C GLU A 147 8.58 -11.03 23.55
N GLN A 148 8.40 -10.16 24.56
CA GLN A 148 8.03 -10.57 25.91
C GLN A 148 6.56 -10.98 26.01
N GLU A 149 5.68 -10.29 25.27
CA GLU A 149 4.27 -10.69 25.14
C GLU A 149 4.17 -12.07 24.44
N LEU A 150 5.01 -12.33 23.43
CA LEU A 150 5.07 -13.65 22.77
C LEU A 150 5.54 -14.76 23.72
N ILE A 151 6.53 -14.50 24.57
CA ILE A 151 6.97 -15.45 25.62
C ILE A 151 5.83 -15.72 26.59
N SER A 152 5.19 -14.66 27.13
CA SER A 152 4.05 -14.80 28.04
C SER A 152 2.89 -15.56 27.44
N LEU A 153 2.68 -15.42 26.14
CA LEU A 153 1.64 -16.15 25.41
C LEU A 153 1.94 -17.66 25.41
N LYS A 154 3.20 -18.07 25.24
CA LYS A 154 3.64 -19.48 25.30
C LYS A 154 3.48 -20.08 26.71
N GLU A 155 3.53 -19.27 27.76
CA GLU A 155 3.38 -19.67 29.15
C GLU A 155 1.93 -19.78 29.63
N THR A 156 0.95 -19.41 28.77
CA THR A 156 -0.48 -19.51 29.14
C THR A 156 -0.91 -20.97 29.21
N GLN A 157 -2.08 -21.20 29.84
CA GLN A 157 -2.69 -22.53 29.88
C GLN A 157 -3.25 -23.01 28.53
N ILE A 158 -3.29 -22.16 27.49
CA ILE A 158 -3.69 -22.54 26.14
C ILE A 158 -2.49 -23.16 25.43
N LYS A 159 -2.64 -24.42 25.04
CA LYS A 159 -1.57 -25.18 24.41
C LYS A 159 -1.13 -24.54 23.10
N SER A 160 0.14 -24.29 22.98
CA SER A 160 0.78 -23.69 21.81
C SER A 160 1.86 -24.60 21.21
N GLU A 161 2.09 -24.46 19.91
CA GLU A 161 3.20 -25.09 19.19
C GLU A 161 3.92 -24.04 18.36
N THR A 162 5.26 -24.05 18.38
CA THR A 162 6.10 -23.17 17.55
C THR A 162 6.65 -23.95 16.38
N ILE A 163 6.34 -23.53 15.16
CA ILE A 163 6.75 -24.16 13.91
C ILE A 163 7.74 -23.22 13.21
N SER A 164 8.96 -23.69 13.00
CA SER A 164 9.97 -22.96 12.25
C SER A 164 9.69 -23.01 10.75
N SER A 165 9.72 -21.87 10.08
CA SER A 165 9.64 -21.76 8.62
C SER A 165 11.00 -21.82 7.92
N LEU A 166 12.07 -22.05 8.68
CA LEU A 166 13.45 -22.13 8.15
C LEU A 166 13.69 -23.42 7.39
N PHE A 167 14.49 -23.34 6.35
CA PHE A 167 14.99 -24.49 5.57
C PHE A 167 16.47 -24.29 5.20
N ASP A 168 17.16 -25.39 4.89
CA ASP A 168 18.56 -25.35 4.46
C ASP A 168 18.64 -24.83 3.02
N ILE A 169 19.37 -23.74 2.81
CA ILE A 169 19.44 -23.07 1.50
C ILE A 169 20.09 -23.95 0.42
N ASP A 170 21.02 -24.81 0.81
CA ASP A 170 21.70 -25.74 -0.10
C ASP A 170 20.74 -26.73 -0.77
N LYS A 171 19.55 -26.93 -0.21
CA LYS A 171 18.49 -27.75 -0.80
C LYS A 171 17.72 -27.04 -1.93
N GLY A 172 17.99 -25.75 -2.15
CA GLY A 172 17.40 -24.95 -3.22
C GLY A 172 15.87 -24.98 -3.23
N ILE A 173 15.29 -24.97 -4.44
CA ILE A 173 13.84 -24.94 -4.66
C ILE A 173 13.14 -26.15 -4.03
N ASN A 174 13.76 -27.32 -4.05
CA ASN A 174 13.20 -28.51 -3.41
C ASN A 174 13.09 -28.35 -1.89
N GLY A 175 14.10 -27.72 -1.26
CA GLY A 175 14.07 -27.39 0.16
C GLY A 175 12.94 -26.42 0.50
N PHE A 176 12.75 -25.42 -0.34
CA PHE A 176 11.67 -24.42 -0.23
C PHE A 176 10.28 -25.07 -0.32
N ASP A 177 10.01 -25.85 -1.39
CA ASP A 177 8.71 -26.50 -1.60
C ASP A 177 8.40 -27.55 -0.51
N ASN A 178 9.39 -28.36 -0.15
CA ASN A 178 9.22 -29.37 0.92
C ASN A 178 8.92 -28.68 2.26
N LYS A 179 9.61 -27.57 2.59
CA LYS A 179 9.36 -26.84 3.83
C LYS A 179 7.97 -26.21 3.86
N LEU A 180 7.52 -25.65 2.74
CA LEU A 180 6.16 -25.10 2.62
C LEU A 180 5.08 -26.16 2.91
N LYS A 181 5.25 -27.37 2.38
CA LYS A 181 4.35 -28.50 2.66
C LYS A 181 4.47 -28.99 4.10
N ASP A 182 5.68 -29.00 4.65
CA ASP A 182 5.98 -29.47 6.00
C ASP A 182 5.31 -28.58 7.07
N ILE A 183 5.40 -27.25 6.96
CA ILE A 183 4.77 -26.33 7.92
C ILE A 183 3.24 -26.49 7.96
N CYS A 184 2.61 -26.77 6.82
CA CYS A 184 1.17 -27.07 6.76
C CYS A 184 0.83 -28.35 7.54
N LYS A 185 1.59 -29.43 7.30
CA LYS A 185 1.40 -30.72 8.00
C LYS A 185 1.69 -30.62 9.49
N GLN A 186 2.76 -29.92 9.88
CA GLN A 186 3.08 -29.71 11.30
C GLN A 186 1.96 -28.93 12.00
N SER A 187 1.35 -27.95 11.35
CA SER A 187 0.21 -27.21 11.89
C SER A 187 -1.01 -28.11 12.11
N GLU A 188 -1.33 -28.99 11.15
CA GLU A 188 -2.41 -29.99 11.29
C GLU A 188 -2.14 -30.94 12.47
N ILE A 189 -0.92 -31.48 12.56
CA ILE A 189 -0.51 -32.39 13.64
C ILE A 189 -0.63 -31.69 15.00
N ALA A 190 -0.16 -30.45 15.12
CA ALA A 190 -0.23 -29.69 16.36
C ALA A 190 -1.69 -29.45 16.80
N ILE A 191 -2.56 -29.07 15.87
CA ILE A 191 -3.99 -28.88 16.14
C ILE A 191 -4.63 -30.20 16.59
N ASN A 192 -4.34 -31.31 15.94
CA ASN A 192 -4.87 -32.62 16.31
C ASN A 192 -4.35 -33.10 17.68
N LYS A 193 -3.18 -32.61 18.14
CA LYS A 193 -2.69 -32.78 19.50
C LYS A 193 -3.29 -31.81 20.52
N GLY A 194 -4.27 -31.00 20.11
CA GLY A 194 -5.01 -30.06 20.96
C GLY A 194 -4.35 -28.69 21.14
N CYS A 195 -3.40 -28.31 20.29
CA CYS A 195 -2.86 -26.95 20.28
C CYS A 195 -3.88 -26.00 19.65
N SER A 196 -4.20 -24.92 20.36
CA SER A 196 -5.08 -23.86 19.86
C SER A 196 -4.34 -22.56 19.50
N LEU A 197 -3.02 -22.56 19.66
CA LEU A 197 -2.13 -21.49 19.22
C LEU A 197 -1.01 -22.08 18.37
N ILE A 198 -0.94 -21.68 17.11
CA ILE A 198 0.13 -22.08 16.20
C ILE A 198 1.00 -20.85 15.95
N ILE A 199 2.25 -20.92 16.40
CA ILE A 199 3.23 -19.86 16.26
C ILE A 199 4.17 -20.23 15.12
N ILE A 200 4.17 -19.44 14.07
CA ILE A 200 5.09 -19.61 12.93
C ILE A 200 6.25 -18.65 13.17
N SER A 201 7.47 -19.16 13.09
CA SER A 201 8.68 -18.35 13.34
C SER A 201 9.68 -18.51 12.20
N ASP A 202 10.16 -17.39 11.70
CA ASP A 202 11.27 -17.29 10.75
C ASP A 202 12.59 -16.89 11.43
N ARG A 203 12.62 -16.81 12.76
CA ARG A 203 13.81 -16.42 13.51
C ARG A 203 14.94 -17.43 13.38
N GLY A 204 16.16 -16.93 13.17
CA GLY A 204 17.36 -17.78 13.05
C GLY A 204 17.88 -17.94 11.62
N VAL A 205 17.54 -17.02 10.73
CA VAL A 205 18.13 -16.92 9.39
C VAL A 205 19.65 -16.77 9.50
N SER A 206 20.37 -17.46 8.64
CA SER A 206 21.84 -17.50 8.63
C SER A 206 22.35 -17.81 7.22
N ALA A 207 23.65 -17.77 6.99
CA ALA A 207 24.23 -18.13 5.71
C ALA A 207 23.80 -19.51 5.16
N LYS A 208 23.46 -20.44 6.06
CA LYS A 208 23.02 -21.81 5.69
C LYS A 208 21.50 -21.99 5.70
N LYS A 209 20.75 -21.10 6.33
CA LYS A 209 19.30 -21.23 6.51
C LYS A 209 18.58 -20.01 6.01
N SER A 210 17.66 -20.22 5.09
CA SER A 210 16.68 -19.22 4.64
C SER A 210 15.30 -19.56 5.20
N PHE A 211 14.29 -18.79 4.86
CA PHE A 211 12.92 -18.89 5.39
C PHE A 211 11.89 -18.88 4.27
N ILE A 212 10.73 -19.49 4.52
CA ILE A 212 9.56 -19.33 3.65
C ILE A 212 8.99 -17.94 3.88
N PRO A 213 8.79 -17.09 2.83
CA PRO A 213 8.18 -15.76 2.98
C PRO A 213 6.96 -15.80 3.88
N PRO A 214 6.86 -14.93 4.90
CA PRO A 214 5.84 -15.07 5.95
C PRO A 214 4.41 -15.05 5.40
N LEU A 215 4.13 -14.20 4.41
CA LEU A 215 2.81 -14.13 3.78
C LEU A 215 2.46 -15.44 3.04
N LEU A 216 3.43 -16.07 2.37
CA LEU A 216 3.26 -17.37 1.73
C LEU A 216 3.00 -18.47 2.76
N ALA A 217 3.80 -18.50 3.83
CA ALA A 217 3.67 -19.50 4.90
C ALA A 217 2.28 -19.43 5.55
N VAL A 218 1.87 -18.21 5.92
CA VAL A 218 0.57 -17.96 6.55
C VAL A 218 -0.59 -18.32 5.64
N GLY A 219 -0.57 -17.82 4.40
CA GLY A 219 -1.62 -18.10 3.42
C GLY A 219 -1.75 -19.59 3.14
N SER A 220 -0.63 -20.30 2.96
CA SER A 220 -0.62 -21.75 2.71
C SER A 220 -1.19 -22.53 3.89
N ILE A 221 -0.79 -22.22 5.12
CA ILE A 221 -1.33 -22.85 6.32
C ILE A 221 -2.82 -22.54 6.46
N HIS A 222 -3.22 -21.29 6.28
CA HIS A 222 -4.62 -20.88 6.38
C HIS A 222 -5.51 -21.68 5.44
N HIS A 223 -5.18 -21.73 4.14
CA HIS A 223 -5.96 -22.45 3.14
C HIS A 223 -5.88 -23.97 3.30
N TYR A 224 -4.71 -24.50 3.71
CA TYR A 224 -4.56 -25.92 4.02
C TYR A 224 -5.52 -26.36 5.15
N LEU A 225 -5.53 -25.60 6.26
CA LEU A 225 -6.39 -25.88 7.40
C LEU A 225 -7.89 -25.66 7.10
N LEU A 226 -8.24 -24.73 6.19
CA LEU A 226 -9.60 -24.57 5.68
C LEU A 226 -10.03 -25.82 4.91
N LYS A 227 -9.22 -26.33 3.99
CA LYS A 227 -9.50 -27.55 3.23
C LYS A 227 -9.62 -28.79 4.14
N LYS A 228 -9.00 -28.76 5.32
CA LYS A 228 -9.10 -29.81 6.35
C LYS A 228 -10.25 -29.59 7.35
N GLU A 229 -11.00 -28.49 7.23
CA GLU A 229 -12.12 -28.11 8.12
C GLU A 229 -11.72 -27.92 9.60
N ILE A 230 -10.45 -27.64 9.86
CA ILE A 230 -9.89 -27.45 11.22
C ILE A 230 -9.36 -26.03 11.49
N ARG A 231 -9.51 -25.10 10.54
CA ARG A 231 -8.93 -23.75 10.64
C ARG A 231 -9.39 -23.00 11.91
N LEU A 232 -10.62 -23.17 12.33
CA LEU A 232 -11.19 -22.49 13.50
C LEU A 232 -10.71 -23.05 14.85
N LYS A 233 -10.05 -24.21 14.86
CA LYS A 233 -9.55 -24.82 16.10
C LYS A 233 -8.30 -24.14 16.65
N ALA A 234 -7.63 -23.31 15.86
CA ALA A 234 -6.42 -22.59 16.31
C ALA A 234 -6.31 -21.20 15.71
N SER A 235 -5.70 -20.30 16.48
CA SER A 235 -5.20 -18.99 16.02
C SER A 235 -3.78 -19.12 15.49
N LEU A 236 -3.50 -18.42 14.38
CA LEU A 236 -2.16 -18.31 13.80
C LEU A 236 -1.48 -17.06 14.36
N ILE A 237 -0.28 -17.22 14.87
CA ILE A 237 0.57 -16.15 15.40
C ILE A 237 1.87 -16.19 14.60
N LEU A 238 2.40 -15.04 14.28
CA LEU A 238 3.61 -14.93 13.47
C LEU A 238 4.71 -14.18 14.23
N GLU A 239 5.87 -14.81 14.40
CA GLU A 239 7.13 -14.18 14.79
C GLU A 239 7.97 -14.00 13.54
N THR A 240 8.17 -12.75 13.07
CA THR A 240 8.80 -12.51 11.77
C THR A 240 9.74 -11.32 11.77
N GLY A 241 10.81 -11.45 10.96
CA GLY A 241 11.66 -10.32 10.58
C GLY A 241 11.09 -9.50 9.42
N GLN A 242 10.13 -10.02 8.65
CA GLN A 242 9.61 -9.37 7.45
C GLN A 242 8.23 -8.74 7.70
N CYS A 243 8.17 -7.73 8.59
CA CYS A 243 6.98 -6.92 8.82
C CYS A 243 7.36 -5.57 9.44
N TRP A 244 7.61 -4.54 8.61
CA TRP A 244 7.98 -3.20 9.03
C TRP A 244 7.07 -2.09 8.50
N SER A 245 6.04 -2.42 7.74
CA SER A 245 5.07 -1.45 7.22
C SER A 245 3.63 -1.85 7.51
N THR A 246 2.74 -0.87 7.50
CA THR A 246 1.29 -1.09 7.65
C THR A 246 0.73 -2.02 6.57
N HIS A 247 1.21 -1.89 5.32
CA HIS A 247 0.78 -2.74 4.22
C HIS A 247 1.10 -4.22 4.47
N GLN A 248 2.33 -4.53 4.90
CA GLN A 248 2.76 -5.89 5.22
C GLN A 248 1.91 -6.47 6.35
N LEU A 249 1.69 -5.70 7.41
CA LEU A 249 0.86 -6.10 8.54
C LEU A 249 -0.59 -6.36 8.12
N ALA A 250 -1.15 -5.49 7.29
CA ALA A 250 -2.50 -5.66 6.76
C ALA A 250 -2.64 -6.93 5.90
N CYS A 251 -1.67 -7.22 5.03
CA CYS A 251 -1.62 -8.46 4.27
C CYS A 251 -1.63 -9.69 5.19
N LEU A 252 -0.75 -9.72 6.19
CA LEU A 252 -0.66 -10.85 7.13
C LEU A 252 -2.00 -11.10 7.85
N ILE A 253 -2.64 -10.05 8.36
CA ILE A 253 -3.94 -10.18 9.04
C ILE A 253 -5.02 -10.57 8.04
N GLY A 254 -5.05 -9.96 6.87
CA GLY A 254 -5.98 -10.26 5.79
C GLY A 254 -5.92 -11.70 5.32
N TYR A 255 -4.76 -12.35 5.42
CA TYR A 255 -4.57 -13.78 5.11
C TYR A 255 -4.58 -14.70 6.34
N GLY A 256 -5.03 -14.21 7.49
CA GLY A 256 -5.45 -15.04 8.60
C GLY A 256 -4.53 -15.09 9.82
N VAL A 257 -3.54 -14.20 9.94
CA VAL A 257 -2.76 -14.05 11.18
C VAL A 257 -3.57 -13.31 12.22
N SER A 258 -3.59 -13.84 13.43
CA SER A 258 -4.30 -13.22 14.56
C SER A 258 -3.41 -12.28 15.39
N ALA A 259 -2.10 -12.52 15.43
CA ALA A 259 -1.13 -11.65 16.08
C ALA A 259 0.24 -11.75 15.40
N VAL A 260 0.98 -10.64 15.36
CA VAL A 260 2.31 -10.53 14.75
C VAL A 260 3.29 -9.98 15.76
N CYS A 261 4.43 -10.65 15.90
CA CYS A 261 5.62 -10.14 16.59
C CYS A 261 6.67 -9.75 15.54
N PRO A 262 6.74 -8.47 15.14
CA PRO A 262 7.71 -8.00 14.15
C PRO A 262 9.07 -7.76 14.81
N TRP A 263 9.70 -8.84 15.26
CA TRP A 263 10.87 -8.81 16.12
C TRP A 263 12.05 -8.00 15.55
N LEU A 264 12.32 -8.13 14.24
CA LEU A 264 13.43 -7.42 13.61
C LEU A 264 13.17 -5.91 13.48
N THR A 265 11.91 -5.51 13.30
CA THR A 265 11.51 -4.10 13.27
C THR A 265 11.72 -3.45 14.63
N PHE A 266 11.40 -4.13 15.72
CA PHE A 266 11.69 -3.64 17.07
C PHE A 266 13.20 -3.64 17.34
N GLU A 267 13.94 -4.66 16.93
CA GLU A 267 15.40 -4.69 17.01
C GLU A 267 16.03 -3.52 16.24
N SER A 268 15.57 -3.29 15.01
CA SER A 268 16.02 -2.17 14.17
C SER A 268 15.73 -0.82 14.84
N GLY A 269 14.59 -0.68 15.51
CA GLY A 269 14.25 0.51 16.29
C GLY A 269 15.20 0.75 17.48
N ARG A 270 15.57 -0.33 18.18
CA ARG A 270 16.56 -0.26 19.28
C ARG A 270 17.93 0.21 18.79
N HIS A 271 18.36 -0.29 17.63
CA HIS A 271 19.62 0.14 17.00
C HIS A 271 19.53 1.55 16.40
N TRP A 272 18.37 1.93 15.83
CA TRP A 272 18.14 3.27 15.30
C TRP A 272 18.39 4.34 16.37
N LEU A 273 17.91 4.12 17.60
CA LEU A 273 18.13 5.06 18.70
C LEU A 273 19.63 5.20 19.05
N LYS A 274 20.39 4.10 19.00
CA LYS A 274 21.84 4.11 19.32
C LYS A 274 22.70 4.59 18.15
N HIS A 275 22.14 4.74 16.97
CA HIS A 275 22.89 5.11 15.78
C HIS A 275 23.47 6.53 15.90
N PRO A 276 24.76 6.77 15.55
CA PRO A 276 25.39 8.09 15.71
C PRO A 276 24.66 9.24 14.99
N LYS A 277 24.03 8.98 13.84
CA LYS A 277 23.20 9.97 13.12
C LYS A 277 22.01 10.40 13.99
N THR A 278 21.31 9.47 14.61
CA THR A 278 20.15 9.75 15.48
C THR A 278 20.58 10.51 16.71
N GLN A 279 21.68 10.11 17.36
CA GLN A 279 22.21 10.81 18.52
C GLN A 279 22.58 12.27 18.20
N LYS A 280 23.21 12.55 17.05
CA LYS A 280 23.46 13.93 16.61
C LYS A 280 22.17 14.73 16.38
N LEU A 281 21.09 14.11 15.92
CA LEU A 281 19.79 14.79 15.77
C LEU A 281 19.16 15.10 17.13
N ILE A 282 19.31 14.24 18.11
CA ILE A 282 18.88 14.47 19.50
C ILE A 282 19.71 15.60 20.13
N ASP A 283 21.03 15.54 20.03
CA ASP A 283 21.95 16.56 20.57
C ASP A 283 21.68 17.94 19.96
N SER A 284 21.36 17.99 18.68
CA SER A 284 20.97 19.23 17.97
C SER A 284 19.52 19.65 18.19
N LYS A 285 18.77 18.97 19.05
CA LYS A 285 17.35 19.22 19.38
C LYS A 285 16.40 19.14 18.17
N LYS A 286 16.78 18.43 17.11
CA LYS A 286 15.91 18.15 15.97
C LYS A 286 14.93 17.01 16.25
N ILE A 287 15.29 16.13 17.15
CA ILE A 287 14.44 15.04 17.68
C ILE A 287 14.48 15.15 19.21
N ASN A 288 13.34 14.96 19.86
CA ASN A 288 13.28 14.90 21.31
C ASN A 288 14.06 13.67 21.83
N PRO A 289 14.69 13.75 23.01
CA PRO A 289 15.27 12.58 23.66
C PRO A 289 14.21 11.48 23.85
N LEU A 290 14.55 10.26 23.46
CA LEU A 290 13.68 9.08 23.54
C LEU A 290 14.39 7.95 24.29
N SER A 291 13.64 7.18 25.05
CA SER A 291 14.06 5.89 25.57
C SER A 291 13.85 4.77 24.55
N ILE A 292 14.52 3.65 24.73
CA ILE A 292 14.32 2.44 23.91
C ILE A 292 12.86 1.96 23.95
N GLU A 293 12.21 2.08 25.10
CA GLU A 293 10.80 1.72 25.28
C GLU A 293 9.87 2.63 24.46
N GLU A 294 10.13 3.95 24.49
CA GLU A 294 9.36 4.92 23.71
C GLU A 294 9.50 4.69 22.22
N VAL A 295 10.69 4.41 21.72
CA VAL A 295 10.92 4.08 20.30
C VAL A 295 10.08 2.87 19.87
N GLN A 296 10.12 1.78 20.63
CA GLN A 296 9.35 0.57 20.31
C GLN A 296 7.83 0.82 20.40
N THR A 297 7.41 1.61 21.39
CA THR A 297 6.01 2.03 21.55
C THR A 297 5.57 2.90 20.38
N ASN A 298 6.42 3.81 19.91
CA ASN A 298 6.16 4.65 18.75
C ASN A 298 5.99 3.82 17.47
N ILE A 299 6.86 2.84 17.23
CA ILE A 299 6.77 1.92 16.09
C ILE A 299 5.45 1.13 16.15
N LYS A 300 5.14 0.52 17.30
CA LYS A 300 3.87 -0.20 17.50
C LYS A 300 2.67 0.69 17.21
N LYS A 301 2.67 1.91 17.75
CA LYS A 301 1.59 2.88 17.56
C LYS A 301 1.44 3.31 16.10
N ALA A 302 2.54 3.54 15.38
CA ALA A 302 2.50 3.88 13.96
C ALA A 302 1.79 2.79 13.14
N LEU A 303 2.15 1.52 13.35
CA LEU A 303 1.52 0.37 12.71
C LEU A 303 0.04 0.22 13.09
N GLU A 304 -0.31 0.44 14.37
CA GLU A 304 -1.69 0.41 14.85
C GLU A 304 -2.56 1.50 14.20
N ASP A 305 -2.04 2.74 14.12
CA ASP A 305 -2.76 3.86 13.53
C ASP A 305 -2.91 3.68 12.01
N GLY A 306 -1.90 3.09 11.35
CA GLY A 306 -1.99 2.69 9.95
C GLY A 306 -3.10 1.64 9.70
N LEU A 307 -3.19 0.61 10.53
CA LEU A 307 -4.29 -0.37 10.46
C LEU A 307 -5.66 0.28 10.66
N ARG A 308 -5.81 1.17 11.66
CA ARG A 308 -7.07 1.89 11.88
C ARG A 308 -7.46 2.70 10.65
N LYS A 309 -6.49 3.32 9.99
CA LYS A 309 -6.73 4.06 8.75
C LYS A 309 -7.24 3.14 7.62
N ILE A 310 -6.64 1.97 7.45
CA ILE A 310 -7.12 0.97 6.47
C ILE A 310 -8.55 0.56 6.79
N LEU A 311 -8.84 0.19 8.04
CA LEU A 311 -10.17 -0.19 8.48
C LEU A 311 -11.19 0.92 8.23
N SER A 312 -10.82 2.16 8.54
CA SER A 312 -11.65 3.36 8.30
C SER A 312 -11.98 3.53 6.82
N LYS A 313 -11.01 3.37 5.93
CA LYS A 313 -11.19 3.51 4.47
C LYS A 313 -12.03 2.39 3.86
N ILE A 314 -11.97 1.20 4.43
CA ILE A 314 -12.78 0.05 3.98
C ILE A 314 -14.18 0.06 4.62
N GLY A 315 -14.36 0.76 5.74
CA GLY A 315 -15.62 0.79 6.50
C GLY A 315 -15.80 -0.41 7.41
N ILE A 316 -14.74 -1.06 7.85
CA ILE A 316 -14.74 -2.18 8.80
C ILE A 316 -14.33 -1.68 10.18
N SER A 317 -15.22 -1.68 11.15
CA SER A 317 -14.93 -1.15 12.50
C SER A 317 -14.21 -2.14 13.43
N LEU A 318 -14.20 -3.42 13.10
CA LEU A 318 -13.66 -4.47 13.96
C LEU A 318 -12.59 -5.28 13.22
N LEU A 319 -11.38 -5.31 13.73
CA LEU A 319 -10.26 -6.01 13.09
C LEU A 319 -10.54 -7.50 12.87
N SER A 320 -11.29 -8.15 13.76
CA SER A 320 -11.66 -9.56 13.57
C SER A 320 -12.53 -9.81 12.34
N SER A 321 -13.21 -8.79 11.80
CA SER A 321 -13.95 -8.87 10.53
C SER A 321 -13.05 -8.65 9.32
N TYR A 322 -11.91 -8.00 9.47
CA TYR A 322 -10.87 -7.88 8.45
C TYR A 322 -9.96 -9.12 8.40
N HIS A 323 -9.83 -9.82 9.51
CA HIS A 323 -9.00 -11.01 9.66
C HIS A 323 -9.47 -12.14 8.73
N GLY A 324 -8.62 -12.57 7.81
CA GLY A 324 -8.92 -13.60 6.82
C GLY A 324 -9.87 -13.15 5.70
N ALA A 325 -10.19 -11.86 5.59
CA ALA A 325 -11.12 -11.33 4.59
C ALA A 325 -10.52 -11.25 3.18
N GLN A 326 -9.19 -11.29 3.05
CA GLN A 326 -8.46 -11.30 1.76
C GLN A 326 -8.85 -10.14 0.83
N ILE A 327 -9.04 -8.94 1.39
CA ILE A 327 -9.46 -7.76 0.62
C ILE A 327 -8.26 -7.16 -0.13
N PHE A 328 -7.72 -7.95 -1.03
CA PHE A 328 -6.57 -7.61 -1.87
C PHE A 328 -6.80 -8.07 -3.30
N GLU A 329 -6.08 -7.46 -4.21
CA GLU A 329 -5.85 -7.95 -5.56
C GLU A 329 -4.38 -8.33 -5.69
N ALA A 330 -4.11 -9.52 -6.22
CA ALA A 330 -2.76 -9.94 -6.58
C ALA A 330 -2.45 -9.49 -8.01
N VAL A 331 -1.28 -8.89 -8.20
CA VAL A 331 -0.82 -8.39 -9.51
C VAL A 331 0.49 -9.06 -9.85
N GLY A 332 0.47 -9.94 -10.85
CA GLY A 332 1.68 -10.63 -11.31
C GLY A 332 2.03 -11.91 -10.55
N LEU A 333 1.05 -12.57 -9.92
CA LEU A 333 1.22 -13.90 -9.31
C LEU A 333 0.58 -14.99 -10.17
N GLY A 334 1.32 -16.06 -10.39
CA GLY A 334 0.87 -17.25 -11.11
C GLY A 334 -0.25 -18.01 -10.38
N SER A 335 -1.01 -18.76 -11.15
CA SER A 335 -2.16 -19.53 -10.65
C SER A 335 -1.77 -20.62 -9.62
N ASP A 336 -0.53 -21.10 -9.65
CA ASP A 336 0.01 -22.06 -8.70
C ASP A 336 0.13 -21.43 -7.30
N LEU A 337 0.71 -20.22 -7.20
CA LEU A 337 0.81 -19.47 -5.95
C LEU A 337 -0.57 -19.13 -5.39
N ILE A 338 -1.48 -18.65 -6.26
CA ILE A 338 -2.86 -18.33 -5.86
C ILE A 338 -3.57 -19.55 -5.26
N LYS A 339 -3.49 -20.70 -5.92
CA LYS A 339 -4.12 -21.96 -5.44
C LYS A 339 -3.54 -22.50 -4.13
N ILE A 340 -2.23 -22.29 -3.92
CA ILE A 340 -1.54 -22.78 -2.71
C ILE A 340 -1.87 -21.92 -1.51
N ALA A 341 -1.76 -20.60 -1.63
CA ALA A 341 -1.72 -19.70 -0.48
C ALA A 341 -2.77 -18.57 -0.50
N PHE A 342 -3.39 -18.28 -1.63
CA PHE A 342 -4.23 -17.09 -1.82
C PHE A 342 -5.53 -17.40 -2.54
N ASP A 343 -6.05 -18.61 -2.36
CA ASP A 343 -7.29 -19.07 -3.00
C ASP A 343 -8.44 -18.11 -2.68
N GLY A 344 -9.19 -17.71 -3.72
CA GLY A 344 -10.22 -16.67 -3.64
C GLY A 344 -9.73 -15.23 -3.83
N THR A 345 -8.41 -14.98 -3.86
CA THR A 345 -7.88 -13.65 -4.19
C THR A 345 -7.97 -13.39 -5.68
N THR A 346 -8.47 -12.21 -6.06
CA THR A 346 -8.53 -11.79 -7.46
C THR A 346 -7.10 -11.62 -8.01
N SER A 347 -6.78 -12.34 -9.09
CA SER A 347 -5.54 -12.19 -9.85
C SER A 347 -5.89 -12.15 -11.34
N ARG A 348 -5.92 -10.95 -11.92
CA ARG A 348 -6.28 -10.74 -13.32
C ARG A 348 -5.09 -10.92 -14.25
N ILE A 349 -3.90 -10.80 -13.71
CA ILE A 349 -2.63 -10.86 -14.43
C ILE A 349 -1.81 -11.96 -13.79
N ALA A 350 -1.55 -13.01 -14.55
CA ALA A 350 -0.58 -14.03 -14.16
C ALA A 350 0.84 -13.43 -14.08
N GLY A 351 1.76 -14.15 -13.54
CA GLY A 351 3.14 -13.69 -13.37
C GLY A 351 4.02 -14.77 -12.78
N ILE A 352 4.78 -14.42 -11.74
CA ILE A 352 5.76 -15.31 -11.13
C ILE A 352 5.11 -16.55 -10.53
N THR A 353 5.78 -17.67 -10.72
CA THR A 353 5.44 -18.97 -10.16
C THR A 353 6.10 -19.14 -8.79
N LEU A 354 5.77 -20.24 -8.09
CA LEU A 354 6.42 -20.64 -6.83
C LEU A 354 7.96 -20.74 -6.98
N LYS A 355 8.42 -21.23 -8.14
CA LYS A 355 9.84 -21.34 -8.44
C LYS A 355 10.52 -19.98 -8.56
N GLU A 356 9.89 -19.05 -9.24
CA GLU A 356 10.42 -17.70 -9.44
C GLU A 356 10.41 -16.91 -8.12
N LEU A 357 9.37 -17.04 -7.31
CA LEU A 357 9.34 -16.45 -5.96
C LEU A 357 10.45 -17.01 -5.07
N ALA A 358 10.72 -18.33 -5.15
CA ALA A 358 11.84 -18.92 -4.43
C ALA A 358 13.17 -18.33 -4.89
N ASN A 359 13.37 -18.12 -6.20
CA ASN A 359 14.58 -17.53 -6.75
C ASN A 359 14.75 -16.06 -6.31
N GLU A 360 13.69 -15.26 -6.24
CA GLU A 360 13.74 -13.89 -5.68
C GLU A 360 14.18 -13.94 -4.21
N SER A 361 13.59 -14.84 -3.41
CA SER A 361 13.96 -15.03 -2.00
C SER A 361 15.43 -15.44 -1.85
N PHE A 362 15.95 -16.31 -2.73
CA PHE A 362 17.36 -16.70 -2.73
C PHE A 362 18.27 -15.55 -3.12
N SER A 363 17.87 -14.75 -4.11
CA SER A 363 18.64 -13.57 -4.53
C SER A 363 18.79 -12.56 -3.38
N ILE A 364 17.71 -12.31 -2.64
CA ILE A 364 17.74 -11.44 -1.45
C ILE A 364 18.64 -12.05 -0.36
N HIS A 365 18.47 -13.34 -0.07
CA HIS A 365 19.26 -14.03 0.94
C HIS A 365 20.76 -14.01 0.61
N THR A 366 21.16 -14.27 -0.63
CA THR A 366 22.56 -14.30 -1.07
C THR A 366 23.25 -12.94 -0.86
N LYS A 367 22.51 -11.84 -1.06
CA LYS A 367 23.02 -10.49 -0.80
C LYS A 367 23.35 -10.26 0.69
N ALA A 368 22.71 -10.97 1.60
CA ALA A 368 22.94 -10.82 3.03
C ALA A 368 24.25 -11.46 3.52
N TYR A 369 24.75 -12.46 2.80
CA TYR A 369 25.92 -13.26 3.19
C TYR A 369 26.98 -13.31 2.06
N PRO A 370 27.50 -12.15 1.62
CA PRO A 370 28.54 -12.12 0.60
C PRO A 370 29.90 -12.55 1.18
N GLU A 371 30.85 -12.89 0.31
CA GLU A 371 32.24 -13.18 0.71
C GLU A 371 32.93 -11.98 1.38
N ILE A 372 32.60 -10.75 0.95
CA ILE A 372 33.07 -9.51 1.56
C ILE A 372 31.95 -8.95 2.43
N ASN A 373 32.24 -8.71 3.71
CA ASN A 373 31.25 -8.23 4.66
C ASN A 373 30.47 -6.99 4.17
N LEU A 374 29.16 -7.02 4.37
CA LEU A 374 28.29 -5.88 4.13
C LEU A 374 28.72 -4.67 4.96
N LYS A 375 28.71 -3.49 4.34
CA LYS A 375 29.01 -2.23 5.01
C LYS A 375 27.76 -1.39 5.31
N LYS A 376 26.71 -1.55 4.51
CA LYS A 376 25.45 -0.80 4.59
C LYS A 376 24.34 -1.51 3.82
N LEU A 377 23.08 -1.17 4.10
CA LEU A 377 21.95 -1.58 3.27
C LEU A 377 22.03 -0.94 1.87
N GLU A 378 21.50 -1.65 0.90
CA GLU A 378 21.37 -1.16 -0.47
C GLU A 378 20.21 -0.14 -0.56
N PHE A 379 20.40 0.93 -1.33
CA PHE A 379 19.32 1.80 -1.78
C PHE A 379 18.69 1.18 -3.03
N LEU A 380 17.51 0.60 -2.90
CA LEU A 380 16.84 -0.03 -4.03
C LEU A 380 16.15 0.98 -4.97
N GLY A 381 15.84 2.17 -4.48
CA GLY A 381 15.18 3.20 -5.25
C GLY A 381 13.69 2.93 -5.48
N PHE A 382 13.02 2.21 -4.56
CA PHE A 382 11.58 1.93 -4.69
C PHE A 382 10.69 3.10 -4.27
N VAL A 383 11.19 3.97 -3.40
CA VAL A 383 10.46 5.13 -2.90
C VAL A 383 10.92 6.42 -3.56
N GLN A 384 12.22 6.59 -3.70
CA GLN A 384 12.84 7.77 -4.27
C GLN A 384 13.85 7.37 -5.35
N PHE A 385 13.89 8.14 -6.45
CA PHE A 385 14.90 7.92 -7.48
C PHE A 385 16.31 7.86 -6.90
N ARG A 386 17.08 6.85 -7.31
CA ARG A 386 18.50 6.67 -7.01
C ARG A 386 19.23 6.20 -8.25
N ASN A 387 20.44 6.71 -8.44
CA ASN A 387 21.31 6.19 -9.48
C ASN A 387 21.53 4.69 -9.25
N TYR A 388 21.35 3.88 -10.28
CA TYR A 388 21.43 2.40 -10.26
C TYR A 388 20.33 1.72 -9.41
N GLY A 389 19.36 2.48 -8.91
CA GLY A 389 18.14 1.99 -8.26
C GLY A 389 17.10 1.49 -9.27
N GLU A 390 15.86 1.35 -8.81
CA GLU A 390 14.72 1.07 -9.68
C GLU A 390 14.49 2.22 -10.67
N TYR A 391 13.93 1.88 -11.83
CA TYR A 391 13.60 2.90 -12.83
C TYR A 391 12.35 3.68 -12.42
N HIS A 392 12.42 5.01 -12.54
CA HIS A 392 11.29 5.91 -12.34
C HIS A 392 10.87 6.53 -13.67
N SER A 393 9.57 6.48 -13.98
CA SER A 393 9.03 7.10 -15.22
C SER A 393 9.23 8.61 -15.25
N ASN A 394 9.26 9.25 -14.06
CA ASN A 394 9.52 10.68 -13.87
C ASN A 394 10.94 10.91 -13.31
N ASN A 395 11.95 10.31 -13.91
CA ASN A 395 13.33 10.46 -13.47
C ASN A 395 13.91 11.85 -13.79
N PRO A 396 15.02 12.24 -13.15
CA PRO A 396 15.64 13.57 -13.35
C PRO A 396 16.05 13.85 -14.78
N GLU A 397 16.48 12.85 -15.57
CA GLU A 397 16.87 13.01 -16.97
C GLU A 397 15.67 13.40 -17.83
N MET A 398 14.56 12.67 -17.71
CA MET A 398 13.31 12.95 -18.41
C MET A 398 12.81 14.36 -18.09
N SER A 399 12.78 14.71 -16.80
CA SER A 399 12.35 16.04 -16.34
C SER A 399 13.25 17.16 -16.89
N LYS A 400 14.57 16.97 -16.89
CA LYS A 400 15.52 17.95 -17.40
C LYS A 400 15.35 18.19 -18.90
N VAL A 401 15.22 17.13 -19.68
CA VAL A 401 15.03 17.24 -21.15
C VAL A 401 13.69 17.91 -21.47
N LEU A 402 12.62 17.54 -20.77
CA LEU A 402 11.31 18.19 -20.93
C LEU A 402 11.37 19.68 -20.60
N HIS A 403 11.97 20.06 -19.46
CA HIS A 403 12.13 21.46 -19.09
C HIS A 403 12.98 22.26 -20.10
N THR A 404 13.99 21.63 -20.69
CA THR A 404 14.81 22.27 -21.73
C THR A 404 13.98 22.53 -22.99
N ALA A 405 13.20 21.53 -23.43
CA ALA A 405 12.31 21.65 -24.57
C ALA A 405 11.28 22.79 -24.40
N LEU A 406 10.73 22.93 -23.18
CA LEU A 406 9.73 23.99 -22.88
C LEU A 406 10.35 25.38 -22.79
N LYS A 407 11.60 25.52 -22.28
CA LYS A 407 12.27 26.83 -22.11
C LYS A 407 12.79 27.42 -23.43
N GLN A 408 13.22 26.58 -24.34
CA GLN A 408 13.84 27.01 -25.61
C GLN A 408 12.82 27.24 -26.73
N GLY A 409 11.52 27.07 -26.43
CA GLY A 409 10.44 27.19 -27.41
C GLY A 409 10.33 25.97 -28.33
N PRO A 410 9.49 26.01 -29.36
CA PRO A 410 9.21 24.88 -30.23
C PRO A 410 10.43 24.54 -31.09
N GLY A 411 11.39 23.84 -30.54
CA GLY A 411 12.53 23.25 -31.22
C GLY A 411 12.33 21.74 -31.39
N TYR A 412 12.32 21.27 -32.60
CA TYR A 412 12.07 19.85 -32.93
C TYR A 412 13.07 18.90 -32.23
N ASP A 413 14.30 19.30 -32.00
CA ASP A 413 15.38 18.46 -31.52
C ASP A 413 15.22 18.07 -30.04
N HIS A 414 14.83 18.99 -29.18
CA HIS A 414 14.68 18.71 -27.75
C HIS A 414 13.43 17.86 -27.46
N PHE A 415 12.34 18.10 -28.16
CA PHE A 415 11.13 17.27 -28.05
C PHE A 415 11.37 15.87 -28.65
N SER A 416 12.15 15.76 -29.69
CA SER A 416 12.56 14.47 -30.28
C SER A 416 13.38 13.66 -29.28
N THR A 417 14.34 14.28 -28.59
CA THR A 417 15.12 13.64 -27.52
C THR A 417 14.21 13.13 -26.40
N TYR A 418 13.22 13.92 -25.97
CA TYR A 418 12.24 13.48 -24.97
C TYR A 418 11.41 12.27 -25.43
N LYS A 419 10.99 12.28 -26.70
CA LYS A 419 10.28 11.14 -27.30
C LYS A 419 11.12 9.87 -27.35
N GLU A 420 12.41 10.00 -27.65
CA GLU A 420 13.34 8.86 -27.66
C GLU A 420 13.54 8.28 -26.28
N LEU A 421 13.68 9.12 -25.25
CA LEU A 421 13.73 8.66 -23.86
C LEU A 421 12.48 7.89 -23.46
N ILE A 422 11.29 8.36 -23.85
CA ILE A 422 10.03 7.64 -23.59
C ILE A 422 10.00 6.29 -24.34
N ARG A 423 10.45 6.25 -25.59
CA ARG A 423 10.41 5.02 -26.41
C ARG A 423 11.38 3.95 -25.94
N ASN A 424 12.55 4.38 -25.45
CA ASN A 424 13.66 3.50 -25.08
C ASN A 424 13.67 3.15 -23.59
N ARG A 425 12.68 3.64 -22.81
CA ARG A 425 12.59 3.33 -21.38
C ARG A 425 12.32 1.85 -21.14
N PRO A 426 12.72 1.30 -19.98
CA PRO A 426 12.29 -0.03 -19.57
C PRO A 426 10.77 -0.15 -19.52
N ILE A 427 10.25 -1.36 -19.63
CA ILE A 427 8.83 -1.65 -19.44
C ILE A 427 8.47 -1.41 -17.99
N THR A 428 7.58 -0.46 -17.73
CA THR A 428 7.15 -0.06 -16.39
C THR A 428 5.69 -0.35 -16.12
N SER A 429 4.89 -0.43 -17.17
CA SER A 429 3.44 -0.68 -17.08
C SER A 429 3.00 -1.68 -18.11
N LEU A 430 1.84 -2.30 -17.88
CA LEU A 430 1.25 -3.27 -18.83
C LEU A 430 0.98 -2.65 -20.19
N ARG A 431 0.69 -1.35 -20.24
CA ARG A 431 0.49 -0.62 -21.50
C ARG A 431 1.73 -0.66 -22.40
N ASP A 432 2.92 -0.70 -21.81
CA ASP A 432 4.18 -0.74 -22.56
C ASP A 432 4.37 -2.08 -23.31
N LEU A 433 3.61 -3.11 -22.93
CA LEU A 433 3.58 -4.42 -23.60
C LEU A 433 2.57 -4.49 -24.74
N LEU A 434 1.73 -3.47 -24.91
CA LEU A 434 0.68 -3.47 -25.93
C LEU A 434 1.22 -2.91 -27.25
N THR A 435 0.82 -3.54 -28.34
CA THR A 435 1.06 -3.05 -29.70
C THR A 435 -0.27 -2.87 -30.44
N ILE A 436 -0.33 -1.87 -31.29
CA ILE A 436 -1.49 -1.70 -32.17
C ILE A 436 -1.38 -2.76 -33.27
N ASN A 437 -2.31 -3.71 -33.28
CA ASN A 437 -2.44 -4.71 -34.32
C ASN A 437 -3.65 -4.39 -35.20
N SER A 438 -3.42 -4.16 -36.47
CA SER A 438 -4.48 -3.89 -37.44
C SER A 438 -4.35 -4.83 -38.63
N HIS A 439 -5.44 -5.54 -38.98
CA HIS A 439 -5.56 -6.34 -40.17
C HIS A 439 -6.01 -5.52 -41.40
N ARG A 440 -6.21 -4.19 -41.23
CA ARG A 440 -6.58 -3.28 -42.30
C ARG A 440 -5.36 -3.02 -43.19
N LYS A 441 -5.60 -2.92 -44.48
CA LYS A 441 -4.58 -2.46 -45.45
C LYS A 441 -4.21 -1.00 -45.13
N SER A 442 -2.95 -0.64 -45.35
CA SER A 442 -2.51 0.76 -45.27
C SER A 442 -3.25 1.58 -46.36
N ILE A 443 -3.57 2.81 -45.99
CA ILE A 443 -4.18 3.79 -46.90
C ILE A 443 -3.17 4.89 -47.23
N PRO A 444 -3.26 5.56 -48.36
CA PRO A 444 -2.46 6.73 -48.70
C PRO A 444 -2.63 7.83 -47.65
N LEU A 445 -1.60 8.66 -47.43
CA LEU A 445 -1.59 9.69 -46.42
C LEU A 445 -2.66 10.79 -46.63
N ASP A 446 -3.00 11.07 -47.89
CA ASP A 446 -4.06 12.03 -48.26
C ASP A 446 -5.47 11.54 -47.93
N GLN A 447 -5.64 10.24 -47.67
CA GLN A 447 -6.89 9.64 -47.21
C GLN A 447 -6.94 9.52 -45.67
N VAL A 448 -5.87 9.87 -44.97
CA VAL A 448 -5.86 9.92 -43.52
C VAL A 448 -6.49 11.22 -43.06
N GLU A 449 -7.28 11.16 -42.00
CA GLU A 449 -7.90 12.34 -41.38
C GLU A 449 -6.85 13.38 -40.99
N SER A 450 -7.14 14.68 -41.24
CA SER A 450 -6.21 15.76 -40.86
C SER A 450 -6.02 15.89 -39.37
N ILE A 451 -4.85 16.43 -38.96
CA ILE A 451 -4.52 16.68 -37.56
C ILE A 451 -5.57 17.58 -36.90
N GLU A 452 -6.02 18.63 -37.62
CA GLU A 452 -7.02 19.57 -37.10
C GLU A 452 -8.37 18.87 -36.84
N SER A 453 -8.76 17.97 -37.70
CA SER A 453 -9.98 17.17 -37.52
C SER A 453 -9.86 16.22 -36.33
N ILE A 454 -8.69 15.59 -36.15
CA ILE A 454 -8.41 14.73 -35.01
C ILE A 454 -8.45 15.55 -33.71
N CYS A 455 -7.75 16.69 -33.65
CA CYS A 455 -7.68 17.55 -32.46
C CYS A 455 -9.06 18.00 -31.97
N LYS A 456 -10.01 18.28 -32.88
CA LYS A 456 -11.39 18.69 -32.53
C LYS A 456 -12.15 17.67 -31.70
N ARG A 457 -11.76 16.40 -31.75
CA ARG A 457 -12.37 15.32 -30.96
C ARG A 457 -11.74 15.11 -29.61
N PHE A 458 -10.58 15.70 -29.36
CA PHE A 458 -9.91 15.56 -28.06
C PHE A 458 -10.38 16.59 -27.06
N CYS A 459 -10.52 16.15 -25.81
CA CYS A 459 -10.79 17.02 -24.68
C CYS A 459 -9.89 16.66 -23.50
N THR A 460 -9.70 17.62 -22.59
CA THR A 460 -9.10 17.34 -21.27
C THR A 460 -10.12 16.64 -20.38
N GLY A 461 -9.64 15.91 -19.36
CA GLY A 461 -10.48 15.54 -18.23
C GLY A 461 -11.06 16.77 -17.53
N GLY A 462 -12.15 16.60 -16.78
CA GLY A 462 -12.72 17.66 -15.93
C GLY A 462 -11.79 17.93 -14.75
N MET A 463 -11.14 19.07 -14.75
CA MET A 463 -10.21 19.50 -13.70
C MET A 463 -10.73 20.78 -13.06
N SER A 464 -11.19 20.70 -11.81
CA SER A 464 -11.78 21.82 -11.10
C SER A 464 -10.73 22.86 -10.68
N LEU A 465 -11.05 24.14 -10.85
CA LEU A 465 -10.32 25.21 -10.16
C LEU A 465 -10.45 24.97 -8.64
N GLY A 466 -9.33 24.94 -7.95
CA GLY A 466 -9.25 24.52 -6.54
C GLY A 466 -8.51 23.19 -6.33
N ALA A 467 -8.61 22.25 -7.29
CA ALA A 467 -7.72 21.10 -7.40
C ALA A 467 -6.42 21.44 -8.13
N LEU A 468 -6.49 22.42 -9.04
CA LEU A 468 -5.36 22.99 -9.77
C LEU A 468 -5.20 24.46 -9.41
N SER A 469 -4.00 25.00 -9.61
CA SER A 469 -3.78 26.43 -9.57
C SER A 469 -4.45 27.14 -10.76
N ARG A 470 -4.71 28.42 -10.60
CA ARG A 470 -5.36 29.24 -11.63
C ARG A 470 -4.57 29.20 -12.96
N GLU A 471 -3.27 29.42 -12.89
CA GLU A 471 -2.39 29.42 -14.05
C GLU A 471 -2.36 28.07 -14.79
N ALA A 472 -2.32 26.95 -14.07
CA ALA A 472 -2.34 25.63 -14.68
C ALA A 472 -3.66 25.39 -15.43
N HIS A 473 -4.79 25.77 -14.84
CA HIS A 473 -6.11 25.62 -15.45
C HIS A 473 -6.26 26.51 -16.69
N GLU A 474 -5.77 27.75 -16.63
CA GLU A 474 -5.82 28.72 -17.73
C GLU A 474 -4.91 28.31 -18.90
N VAL A 475 -3.67 27.86 -18.61
CA VAL A 475 -2.74 27.34 -19.63
C VAL A 475 -3.35 26.18 -20.41
N LEU A 476 -4.00 25.24 -19.72
CA LEU A 476 -4.66 24.11 -20.38
C LEU A 476 -5.79 24.58 -21.30
N ALA A 477 -6.58 25.55 -20.87
CA ALA A 477 -7.67 26.08 -21.68
C ALA A 477 -7.14 26.80 -22.93
N VAL A 478 -6.14 27.67 -22.80
CA VAL A 478 -5.48 28.34 -23.93
C VAL A 478 -4.88 27.33 -24.91
N ALA A 479 -4.13 26.35 -24.40
CA ALA A 479 -3.49 25.33 -25.23
C ALA A 479 -4.52 24.53 -26.04
N MET A 480 -5.60 24.08 -25.41
CA MET A 480 -6.65 23.33 -26.09
C MET A 480 -7.39 24.18 -27.13
N ASN A 481 -7.66 25.45 -26.83
CA ASN A 481 -8.30 26.36 -27.78
C ASN A 481 -7.39 26.60 -29.01
N ARG A 482 -6.08 26.79 -28.82
CA ARG A 482 -5.11 26.96 -29.92
C ARG A 482 -5.07 25.76 -30.88
N ILE A 483 -5.12 24.55 -30.36
CA ILE A 483 -5.08 23.32 -31.20
C ILE A 483 -6.48 22.92 -31.72
N GLY A 484 -7.54 23.69 -31.40
CA GLY A 484 -8.90 23.37 -31.80
C GLY A 484 -9.58 22.25 -31.00
N GLY A 485 -8.94 21.77 -29.92
CA GLY A 485 -9.51 20.82 -28.97
C GLY A 485 -10.44 21.48 -27.95
N LYS A 486 -10.82 20.76 -26.91
CA LYS A 486 -11.75 21.24 -25.89
C LYS A 486 -11.15 21.05 -24.49
N SER A 487 -11.02 22.12 -23.72
CA SER A 487 -10.78 22.00 -22.28
C SER A 487 -12.09 21.85 -21.52
N ASN A 488 -12.08 21.06 -20.45
CA ASN A 488 -13.21 20.88 -19.55
C ASN A 488 -12.97 21.68 -18.27
N SER A 489 -13.90 22.57 -17.91
CA SER A 489 -13.79 23.46 -16.74
C SER A 489 -13.73 22.72 -15.42
N GLY A 490 -14.14 21.45 -15.36
CA GLY A 490 -14.48 20.83 -14.09
C GLY A 490 -15.64 21.56 -13.39
N GLU A 491 -15.86 21.24 -12.12
CA GLU A 491 -17.00 21.76 -11.33
C GLU A 491 -16.68 22.98 -10.47
N GLY A 492 -15.49 23.56 -10.60
CA GLY A 492 -15.03 24.69 -9.77
C GLY A 492 -15.47 26.08 -10.23
N GLY A 493 -16.18 26.17 -11.35
CA GLY A 493 -16.49 27.44 -12.01
C GLY A 493 -15.28 28.03 -12.74
N GLU A 494 -15.46 29.19 -13.33
CA GLU A 494 -14.41 29.97 -14.00
C GLU A 494 -14.64 31.48 -13.80
N ASP A 495 -13.55 32.21 -13.73
CA ASP A 495 -13.59 33.67 -13.70
C ASP A 495 -14.19 34.21 -15.03
N PRO A 496 -15.24 35.06 -15.00
CA PRO A 496 -15.85 35.62 -16.21
C PRO A 496 -14.87 36.39 -17.12
N ALA A 497 -13.81 36.95 -16.57
CA ALA A 497 -12.75 37.61 -17.36
C ALA A 497 -12.13 36.66 -18.42
N ARG A 498 -12.16 35.36 -18.20
CA ARG A 498 -11.64 34.33 -19.11
C ARG A 498 -12.51 34.07 -20.33
N PHE A 499 -13.78 34.52 -20.33
CA PHE A 499 -14.74 34.18 -21.38
C PHE A 499 -14.52 35.00 -22.66
N ASN A 500 -13.78 36.11 -22.55
CA ASN A 500 -13.48 36.97 -23.66
C ASN A 500 -12.18 36.59 -24.38
N VAL A 501 -12.07 36.99 -25.63
CA VAL A 501 -10.83 36.91 -26.40
C VAL A 501 -9.88 38.01 -25.92
N LEU A 502 -8.62 37.67 -25.72
CA LEU A 502 -7.58 38.59 -25.28
C LEU A 502 -7.17 39.54 -26.40
N ASN A 503 -7.12 40.85 -26.10
CA ASN A 503 -6.66 41.91 -26.99
C ASN A 503 -5.68 42.85 -26.28
N ASP A 504 -5.23 42.50 -25.09
CA ASP A 504 -4.41 43.31 -24.18
C ASP A 504 -2.98 42.75 -23.99
N ILE A 505 -2.50 42.01 -24.97
CA ILE A 505 -1.19 41.38 -24.86
C ILE A 505 -0.09 42.41 -25.07
N ASP A 506 0.81 42.50 -24.08
CA ASP A 506 1.96 43.40 -24.09
C ASP A 506 3.18 42.80 -24.84
N GLU A 507 4.28 43.60 -24.92
CA GLU A 507 5.55 43.19 -25.57
C GLU A 507 6.22 41.99 -24.89
N ASN A 508 5.86 41.70 -23.63
CA ASN A 508 6.36 40.57 -22.86
C ASN A 508 5.46 39.33 -22.97
N THR A 509 4.52 39.30 -23.91
CA THR A 509 3.55 38.24 -24.13
C THR A 509 2.68 37.94 -22.89
N GLN A 510 2.34 38.99 -22.12
CA GLN A 510 1.51 38.91 -20.92
C GLN A 510 0.22 39.71 -21.11
N SER A 511 -0.83 39.37 -20.38
CA SER A 511 -2.11 40.04 -20.33
C SER A 511 -2.44 40.46 -18.91
N ALA A 512 -3.03 41.65 -18.74
CA ALA A 512 -3.57 42.05 -17.44
C ALA A 512 -4.75 41.14 -17.00
N THR A 513 -5.46 40.56 -17.95
CA THR A 513 -6.57 39.62 -17.70
C THR A 513 -6.08 38.27 -17.17
N LEU A 514 -4.93 37.79 -17.68
CA LEU A 514 -4.31 36.51 -17.29
C LEU A 514 -2.87 36.73 -16.79
N PRO A 515 -2.66 37.37 -15.64
CA PRO A 515 -1.35 37.89 -15.22
C PRO A 515 -0.34 36.79 -14.84
N PHE A 516 -0.79 35.55 -14.70
CA PHE A 516 0.06 34.43 -14.29
C PHE A 516 0.61 33.61 -15.46
N ILE A 517 0.19 33.92 -16.69
CA ILE A 517 0.57 33.16 -17.89
C ILE A 517 1.48 34.04 -18.77
N LYS A 518 2.47 33.40 -19.40
CA LYS A 518 3.35 33.98 -20.41
C LYS A 518 3.17 33.28 -21.76
N GLY A 519 3.62 33.90 -22.83
CA GLY A 519 3.51 33.33 -24.17
C GLY A 519 2.09 33.43 -24.74
N LEU A 520 1.32 34.43 -24.29
CA LEU A 520 0.00 34.76 -24.82
C LEU A 520 0.09 35.55 -26.11
N GLU A 521 -0.91 35.44 -26.95
CA GLU A 521 -1.08 36.16 -28.20
C GLU A 521 -2.45 36.81 -28.27
N ASN A 522 -2.59 37.96 -28.95
CA ASN A 522 -3.89 38.54 -29.22
C ASN A 522 -4.74 37.55 -30.05
N GLY A 523 -5.95 37.29 -29.61
CA GLY A 523 -6.81 36.25 -30.16
C GLY A 523 -6.93 35.00 -29.27
N ASP A 524 -6.09 34.82 -28.25
CA ASP A 524 -6.23 33.77 -27.28
C ASP A 524 -7.47 33.89 -26.40
N THR A 525 -7.93 32.80 -25.89
CA THR A 525 -8.98 32.77 -24.86
C THR A 525 -8.70 31.62 -23.87
N ALA A 526 -8.88 31.91 -22.59
CA ALA A 526 -8.79 30.90 -21.52
C ALA A 526 -10.18 30.32 -21.16
N CYS A 527 -11.21 30.59 -21.96
CA CYS A 527 -12.53 30.01 -21.79
C CYS A 527 -12.52 28.52 -22.06
N SER A 528 -12.86 27.68 -21.09
CA SER A 528 -13.00 26.24 -21.31
C SER A 528 -14.18 25.96 -22.22
N ALA A 529 -13.95 25.22 -23.29
CA ALA A 529 -14.98 24.89 -24.28
C ALA A 529 -16.10 24.02 -23.73
N ILE A 530 -15.76 23.11 -22.81
CA ILE A 530 -16.72 22.26 -22.08
C ILE A 530 -16.95 22.87 -20.70
N LYS A 531 -18.22 23.19 -20.39
CA LYS A 531 -18.63 23.61 -19.05
C LYS A 531 -19.26 22.45 -18.32
N GLN A 532 -18.60 22.03 -17.24
CA GLN A 532 -19.13 20.96 -16.40
C GLN A 532 -20.12 21.52 -15.37
N ILE A 533 -21.23 20.83 -15.19
CA ILE A 533 -22.31 21.18 -14.27
C ILE A 533 -22.47 20.04 -13.27
N ALA A 534 -22.23 20.33 -11.98
CA ALA A 534 -22.43 19.37 -10.89
C ALA A 534 -23.39 19.92 -9.85
N SER A 535 -23.05 21.05 -9.23
CA SER A 535 -23.85 21.72 -8.21
C SER A 535 -23.85 23.21 -8.44
N GLY A 536 -25.02 23.85 -8.28
CA GLY A 536 -25.15 25.32 -8.40
C GLY A 536 -24.27 26.10 -7.42
N ARG A 537 -23.76 25.50 -6.37
CA ARG A 537 -22.85 26.12 -5.40
C ARG A 537 -21.43 26.36 -5.94
N PHE A 538 -21.06 25.75 -7.06
CA PHE A 538 -19.71 25.78 -7.60
C PHE A 538 -19.58 26.71 -8.82
N GLY A 539 -20.23 27.85 -8.78
CA GLY A 539 -20.04 28.89 -9.79
C GLY A 539 -20.78 28.67 -11.12
N VAL A 540 -21.86 27.92 -11.13
CA VAL A 540 -22.72 27.73 -12.30
C VAL A 540 -23.65 28.95 -12.43
N THR A 541 -23.21 29.96 -13.18
CA THR A 541 -23.97 31.15 -13.48
C THR A 541 -24.51 31.10 -14.91
N PRO A 542 -25.54 31.91 -15.28
CA PRO A 542 -26.01 32.01 -16.66
C PRO A 542 -24.90 32.41 -17.65
N GLU A 543 -24.00 33.29 -17.23
CA GLU A 543 -22.85 33.70 -18.02
C GLU A 543 -21.86 32.53 -18.27
N TYR A 544 -21.57 31.76 -17.23
CA TYR A 544 -20.75 30.55 -17.33
C TYR A 544 -21.37 29.56 -18.33
N LEU A 545 -22.66 29.29 -18.24
CA LEU A 545 -23.34 28.38 -19.14
C LEU A 545 -23.32 28.86 -20.60
N ARG A 546 -23.55 30.15 -20.80
CA ARG A 546 -23.57 30.78 -22.14
C ARG A 546 -22.19 30.76 -22.81
N SER A 547 -21.11 30.83 -22.04
CA SER A 547 -19.75 30.87 -22.55
C SER A 547 -19.25 29.50 -23.05
N GLY A 548 -19.94 28.41 -22.70
CA GLY A 548 -19.55 27.03 -23.10
C GLY A 548 -19.96 26.69 -24.54
N LYS A 549 -19.08 26.00 -25.26
CA LYS A 549 -19.43 25.37 -26.56
C LYS A 549 -20.17 24.05 -26.36
N GLN A 550 -19.98 23.43 -25.21
CA GLN A 550 -20.59 22.17 -24.80
C GLN A 550 -20.87 22.20 -23.29
N LEU A 551 -22.05 21.72 -22.90
CA LEU A 551 -22.42 21.52 -21.51
C LEU A 551 -22.35 20.05 -21.15
N GLU A 552 -21.73 19.73 -20.03
CA GLU A 552 -21.54 18.37 -19.54
C GLU A 552 -22.07 18.25 -18.11
N ILE A 553 -23.08 17.42 -17.91
CA ILE A 553 -23.62 17.15 -16.60
C ILE A 553 -22.77 16.06 -15.94
N LYS A 554 -22.17 16.38 -14.79
CA LYS A 554 -21.42 15.42 -14.00
C LYS A 554 -22.39 14.44 -13.33
N MET A 555 -22.15 13.16 -13.55
CA MET A 555 -22.91 12.10 -12.87
C MET A 555 -22.72 12.18 -11.35
N ALA A 556 -23.75 11.80 -10.61
CA ALA A 556 -23.66 11.68 -9.17
C ALA A 556 -22.51 10.74 -8.78
N GLN A 557 -21.81 11.12 -7.71
CA GLN A 557 -20.69 10.32 -7.17
C GLN A 557 -21.12 9.66 -5.87
N GLY A 558 -20.61 8.45 -5.63
CA GLY A 558 -20.64 7.81 -4.32
C GLY A 558 -19.62 8.42 -3.35
N ALA A 559 -19.40 7.80 -2.21
CA ALA A 559 -18.28 8.15 -1.34
C ALA A 559 -16.96 8.07 -2.12
N LYS A 560 -16.05 9.02 -1.90
CA LYS A 560 -14.81 9.17 -2.68
C LYS A 560 -13.60 8.29 -2.29
N PRO A 561 -13.59 7.46 -1.23
CA PRO A 561 -12.48 6.54 -0.99
C PRO A 561 -12.33 5.52 -2.13
N GLY A 562 -11.15 4.95 -2.26
CA GLY A 562 -10.84 3.99 -3.30
C GLY A 562 -10.74 4.65 -4.68
N GLU A 563 -11.66 4.36 -5.58
CA GLU A 563 -11.63 4.82 -6.97
C GLU A 563 -12.15 6.26 -7.18
N GLY A 564 -12.11 7.11 -6.15
CA GLY A 564 -12.44 8.53 -6.27
C GLY A 564 -13.92 8.85 -6.41
N GLY A 565 -14.80 7.94 -5.99
CA GLY A 565 -16.25 8.09 -6.04
C GLY A 565 -16.91 7.56 -7.30
N GLN A 566 -16.15 6.91 -8.18
CA GLN A 566 -16.72 6.16 -9.30
C GLN A 566 -17.54 4.98 -8.75
N LEU A 567 -18.72 4.79 -9.30
CA LEU A 567 -19.51 3.60 -9.01
C LEU A 567 -18.94 2.45 -9.85
N PRO A 568 -18.63 1.30 -9.26
CA PRO A 568 -18.28 0.13 -10.04
C PRO A 568 -19.47 -0.23 -10.96
N GLY A 569 -19.16 -0.42 -12.24
CA GLY A 569 -20.14 -0.80 -13.25
C GLY A 569 -20.70 -2.21 -13.03
#